data_fd4166ab836d831d0b05b11af3354831
#
_entry.id   fd4166ab836d831d0b05b11af3354831
#
_cell.length_a   1.000
_cell.length_b   1.000
_cell.length_c   1.000
_cell.angle_alpha   90.00
_cell.angle_beta   90.00
_cell.angle_gamma   90.00
#
_symmetry.space_group_name_H-M   'P 1'
#
loop_
_entity.id
_entity.type
_entity.pdbx_description
1 polymer ?
#
loop_
_entity_poly.entity_id
_entity_poly.type
_entity_poly.pdbx_seq_one_letter_code
_entity_poly.pdbx_strand_id
1 'polypeptide(L)'
;MAVRALTWNLFHGRDFPPNPALRTWRSRLTRRSERDTGHMQVNRDLVEEFASLLAGWSWDVALLQECPPRWSRALAAACHAAAHRVLTSRNWLLPVTSAIAEWNPDLIASWEGGSNLTLVRGTRIDERRSLVLRRLPERRVAAFTRLETGLCIVNLHASGPNALAERDIAAAARWAIESAADTPLIFGGDLNLRSEDSSIFDELERSLALAPPTPGAIDHLLARGLDVGERPRSLAPEEREVEIGGLAVRLSDHPPVAATFID
;
A
#
# COMPACT_ATOMS: atom_id res chain seq x y z
N MET A 1 0.69 -10.26 22.34
CA MET A 1 -0.52 -9.53 21.83
C MET A 1 -0.62 -9.79 20.33
N ALA A 2 -1.82 -10.03 19.76
CA ALA A 2 -1.95 -10.24 18.32
C ALA A 2 -2.04 -8.89 17.59
N VAL A 3 -1.30 -8.74 16.49
CA VAL A 3 -1.29 -7.56 15.61
C VAL A 3 -1.71 -8.00 14.21
N ARG A 4 -2.84 -7.53 13.74
CA ARG A 4 -3.33 -7.76 12.38
C ARG A 4 -2.77 -6.69 11.47
N ALA A 5 -1.95 -7.09 10.52
CA ALA A 5 -1.33 -6.22 9.55
C ALA A 5 -2.00 -6.34 8.17
N LEU A 6 -2.13 -5.22 7.49
CA LEU A 6 -2.62 -5.12 6.11
C LEU A 6 -1.61 -4.33 5.27
N THR A 7 -1.37 -4.73 4.02
CA THR A 7 -0.74 -3.86 3.03
C THR A 7 -1.56 -3.82 1.74
N TRP A 8 -1.60 -2.65 1.11
CA TRP A 8 -2.35 -2.46 -0.14
C TRP A 8 -1.79 -1.29 -0.95
N ASN A 9 -1.36 -1.56 -2.17
CA ASN A 9 -1.12 -0.51 -3.17
C ASN A 9 -2.48 -0.02 -3.70
N LEU A 10 -2.78 1.27 -3.55
CA LEU A 10 -4.08 1.85 -3.88
C LEU A 10 -4.21 2.29 -5.35
N PHE A 11 -3.18 2.03 -6.16
CA PHE A 11 -3.19 2.36 -7.59
C PHE A 11 -3.61 3.81 -7.88
N HIS A 12 -3.09 4.76 -7.10
CA HIS A 12 -3.48 6.18 -7.15
C HIS A 12 -4.99 6.41 -7.00
N GLY A 13 -5.69 5.54 -6.25
CA GLY A 13 -7.12 5.67 -5.99
C GLY A 13 -8.02 5.30 -7.15
N ARG A 14 -7.56 4.44 -8.05
CA ARG A 14 -8.31 4.03 -9.24
C ARG A 14 -8.86 2.62 -9.09
N ASP A 15 -9.91 2.35 -9.86
CA ASP A 15 -10.41 1.01 -10.09
C ASP A 15 -9.61 0.27 -11.18
N PHE A 16 -9.73 -1.04 -11.16
CA PHE A 16 -9.08 -1.93 -12.13
C PHE A 16 -10.01 -3.09 -12.48
N PRO A 17 -10.95 -2.90 -13.43
CA PRO A 17 -11.89 -3.94 -13.81
C PRO A 17 -11.17 -5.16 -14.39
N PRO A 18 -11.68 -6.38 -14.14
CA PRO A 18 -11.07 -7.63 -14.63
C PRO A 18 -11.10 -7.72 -16.15
N ASN A 19 -12.09 -7.09 -16.79
CA ASN A 19 -12.22 -7.04 -18.25
C ASN A 19 -11.43 -5.86 -18.83
N PRO A 20 -10.30 -6.10 -19.54
CA PRO A 20 -9.49 -5.03 -20.12
C PRO A 20 -10.23 -4.15 -21.12
N ALA A 21 -11.31 -4.66 -21.74
CA ALA A 21 -12.12 -3.90 -22.70
C ALA A 21 -12.85 -2.72 -22.06
N LEU A 22 -13.01 -2.70 -20.74
CA LEU A 22 -13.62 -1.59 -20.01
C LEU A 22 -12.64 -0.41 -19.80
N ARG A 23 -11.34 -0.59 -20.05
CA ARG A 23 -10.32 0.45 -19.87
C ARG A 23 -10.05 1.18 -21.17
N THR A 24 -11.05 1.93 -21.67
CA THR A 24 -10.95 2.62 -22.96
C THR A 24 -10.29 4.00 -22.83
N TRP A 25 -9.63 4.48 -23.91
CA TRP A 25 -9.14 5.85 -23.97
C TRP A 25 -10.29 6.87 -23.90
N ARG A 26 -11.50 6.48 -24.35
CA ARG A 26 -12.71 7.34 -24.29
C ARG A 26 -13.14 7.58 -22.85
N SER A 27 -13.18 6.54 -22.00
CA SER A 27 -13.52 6.70 -20.59
C SER A 27 -12.56 7.66 -19.92
N ARG A 28 -11.25 7.50 -20.17
CA ARG A 28 -10.20 8.41 -19.65
C ARG A 28 -10.43 9.86 -20.00
N LEU A 29 -10.72 10.18 -21.28
CA LEU A 29 -10.88 11.57 -21.72
C LEU A 29 -12.24 12.17 -21.38
N THR A 30 -13.30 11.37 -21.41
CA THR A 30 -14.69 11.87 -21.30
C THR A 30 -15.35 11.64 -19.96
N ARG A 31 -14.67 10.99 -18.99
CA ARG A 31 -15.20 10.59 -17.68
C ARG A 31 -16.42 9.67 -17.78
N ARG A 32 -16.56 8.95 -18.86
CA ARG A 32 -17.65 7.99 -19.00
C ARG A 32 -17.28 6.68 -18.33
N SER A 33 -18.18 6.17 -17.51
CA SER A 33 -18.08 4.80 -17.01
C SER A 33 -18.32 3.82 -18.14
N GLU A 34 -17.47 2.79 -18.21
CA GLU A 34 -17.64 1.64 -19.09
C GLU A 34 -18.19 0.47 -18.27
N ARG A 35 -18.98 -0.39 -18.88
CA ARG A 35 -19.63 -1.50 -18.17
C ARG A 35 -19.82 -2.71 -19.06
N ASP A 36 -19.74 -3.87 -18.45
CA ASP A 36 -20.22 -5.13 -19.01
C ASP A 36 -21.36 -5.71 -18.15
N THR A 37 -21.61 -7.00 -18.20
CA THR A 37 -22.70 -7.67 -17.47
C THR A 37 -22.47 -7.79 -15.97
N GLY A 38 -21.24 -7.72 -15.48
CA GLY A 38 -20.88 -7.94 -14.08
C GLY A 38 -20.06 -6.83 -13.46
N HIS A 39 -19.26 -6.11 -14.28
CA HIS A 39 -18.33 -5.11 -13.78
C HIS A 39 -18.49 -3.76 -14.46
N MET A 40 -18.08 -2.74 -13.74
CA MET A 40 -18.01 -1.37 -14.22
C MET A 40 -16.62 -0.79 -13.96
N GLN A 41 -16.12 -0.01 -14.92
CA GLN A 41 -15.03 0.94 -14.73
C GLN A 41 -15.63 2.31 -14.48
N VAL A 42 -15.19 3.00 -13.45
CA VAL A 42 -15.66 4.35 -13.11
C VAL A 42 -14.49 5.33 -13.15
N ASN A 43 -14.78 6.56 -13.59
CA ASN A 43 -13.76 7.59 -13.77
C ASN A 43 -14.10 8.79 -12.88
N ARG A 44 -14.00 8.59 -11.58
CA ARG A 44 -14.24 9.59 -10.54
C ARG A 44 -13.37 9.30 -9.30
N ASP A 45 -13.35 10.21 -8.37
CA ASP A 45 -12.74 9.97 -7.07
C ASP A 45 -13.44 8.79 -6.34
N LEU A 46 -12.66 7.85 -5.85
CA LEU A 46 -13.11 6.63 -5.17
C LEU A 46 -12.71 6.61 -3.68
N VAL A 47 -12.39 7.76 -3.10
CA VAL A 47 -11.96 7.85 -1.69
C VAL A 47 -12.97 7.22 -0.73
N GLU A 48 -14.26 7.37 -0.98
CA GLU A 48 -15.32 6.81 -0.12
C GLU A 48 -15.37 5.29 -0.19
N GLU A 49 -15.19 4.72 -1.37
CA GLU A 49 -15.16 3.27 -1.59
C GLU A 49 -13.94 2.62 -0.95
N PHE A 50 -12.75 3.19 -1.17
CA PHE A 50 -11.53 2.73 -0.51
C PHE A 50 -11.63 2.89 1.02
N ALA A 51 -12.16 4.00 1.50
CA ALA A 51 -12.36 4.24 2.92
C ALA A 51 -13.33 3.24 3.55
N SER A 52 -14.44 2.92 2.84
CA SER A 52 -15.44 1.95 3.30
C SER A 52 -14.85 0.54 3.45
N LEU A 53 -14.10 0.05 2.45
CA LEU A 53 -13.44 -1.24 2.54
C LEU A 53 -12.41 -1.26 3.68
N LEU A 54 -11.52 -0.27 3.72
CA LEU A 54 -10.51 -0.16 4.78
C LEU A 54 -11.13 -0.07 6.17
N ALA A 55 -12.24 0.65 6.34
CA ALA A 55 -12.95 0.75 7.61
C ALA A 55 -13.60 -0.57 8.02
N GLY A 56 -14.13 -1.33 7.05
CA GLY A 56 -14.82 -2.60 7.27
C GLY A 56 -13.87 -3.78 7.55
N TRP A 57 -12.62 -3.72 7.10
CA TRP A 57 -11.65 -4.79 7.34
C TRP A 57 -11.05 -4.74 8.74
N SER A 58 -10.70 -5.93 9.23
CA SER A 58 -10.11 -6.13 10.55
C SER A 58 -8.58 -6.03 10.47
N TRP A 59 -8.02 -4.88 10.87
CA TRP A 59 -6.57 -4.65 10.95
C TRP A 59 -6.26 -3.67 12.09
N ASP A 60 -5.04 -3.74 12.62
CA ASP A 60 -4.50 -2.83 13.63
C ASP A 60 -3.48 -1.87 13.01
N VAL A 61 -2.74 -2.34 11.99
CA VAL A 61 -1.83 -1.52 11.17
C VAL A 61 -2.07 -1.75 9.69
N ALA A 62 -2.14 -0.67 8.90
CA ALA A 62 -2.28 -0.74 7.45
C ALA A 62 -1.19 0.07 6.74
N LEU A 63 -0.48 -0.58 5.81
CA LEU A 63 0.59 -0.02 4.99
C LEU A 63 0.01 0.21 3.59
N LEU A 64 -0.19 1.46 3.21
CA LEU A 64 -0.80 1.84 1.94
C LEU A 64 0.25 2.49 1.04
N GLN A 65 0.35 2.03 -0.22
CA GLN A 65 1.26 2.56 -1.23
C GLN A 65 0.44 3.21 -2.35
N GLU A 66 1.07 4.06 -3.16
CA GLU A 66 0.42 4.88 -4.18
C GLU A 66 -0.84 5.62 -3.67
N CYS A 67 -0.89 5.89 -2.37
CA CYS A 67 -2.01 6.59 -1.78
C CYS A 67 -2.01 8.06 -2.25
N PRO A 68 -3.10 8.57 -2.83
CA PRO A 68 -3.23 9.98 -3.15
C PRO A 68 -2.98 10.85 -1.91
N PRO A 69 -2.06 11.83 -1.97
CA PRO A 69 -1.72 12.62 -0.78
C PRO A 69 -2.92 13.33 -0.14
N ARG A 70 -3.92 13.70 -0.93
CA ARG A 70 -5.17 14.35 -0.46
C ARG A 70 -6.06 13.41 0.38
N TRP A 71 -5.95 12.08 0.18
CA TRP A 71 -6.79 11.09 0.86
C TRP A 71 -6.39 10.80 2.32
N SER A 72 -5.17 11.15 2.70
CA SER A 72 -4.60 10.79 4.00
C SER A 72 -5.49 11.12 5.19
N ARG A 73 -6.12 12.32 5.20
CA ARG A 73 -7.03 12.72 6.29
C ARG A 73 -8.36 11.99 6.24
N ALA A 74 -8.93 11.81 5.04
CA ALA A 74 -10.21 11.12 4.87
C ALA A 74 -10.11 9.66 5.29
N LEU A 75 -9.06 8.94 4.84
CA LEU A 75 -8.83 7.55 5.21
C LEU A 75 -8.56 7.39 6.70
N ALA A 76 -7.73 8.25 7.30
CA ALA A 76 -7.46 8.23 8.73
C ALA A 76 -8.74 8.44 9.56
N ALA A 77 -9.57 9.40 9.16
CA ALA A 77 -10.84 9.68 9.84
C ALA A 77 -11.84 8.52 9.70
N ALA A 78 -12.05 8.01 8.50
CA ALA A 78 -12.96 6.90 8.25
C ALA A 78 -12.57 5.62 8.99
N CYS A 79 -11.25 5.39 9.12
CA CYS A 79 -10.70 4.22 9.81
C CYS A 79 -10.51 4.41 11.33
N HIS A 80 -10.79 5.59 11.89
CA HIS A 80 -10.47 5.95 13.29
C HIS A 80 -9.01 5.67 13.63
N ALA A 81 -8.08 6.03 12.74
CA ALA A 81 -6.67 5.67 12.81
C ALA A 81 -5.76 6.89 12.93
N ALA A 82 -4.64 6.73 13.66
CA ALA A 82 -3.50 7.62 13.56
C ALA A 82 -2.78 7.40 12.20
N ALA A 83 -2.18 8.46 11.65
CA ALA A 83 -1.57 8.42 10.32
C ALA A 83 -0.12 8.89 10.30
N HIS A 84 0.71 8.21 9.51
CA HIS A 84 2.03 8.67 9.09
C HIS A 84 2.12 8.63 7.57
N ARG A 85 2.17 9.79 6.94
CA ARG A 85 2.26 9.93 5.49
C ARG A 85 3.64 10.41 5.07
N VAL A 86 4.25 9.75 4.09
CA VAL A 86 5.51 10.17 3.46
C VAL A 86 5.29 10.28 1.96
N LEU A 87 5.59 11.44 1.38
CA LEU A 87 5.45 11.67 -0.05
C LEU A 87 6.52 10.90 -0.84
N THR A 88 6.10 10.28 -1.95
CA THR A 88 6.95 9.57 -2.91
C THR A 88 7.18 10.42 -4.18
N SER A 89 7.00 9.88 -5.39
CA SER A 89 7.24 10.58 -6.66
C SER A 89 6.13 11.56 -7.05
N ARG A 90 6.45 12.49 -7.98
CA ARG A 90 5.52 13.32 -8.77
C ARG A 90 4.65 14.29 -7.97
N ASN A 91 5.12 14.75 -6.82
CA ASN A 91 4.36 15.63 -5.90
C ASN A 91 4.66 17.14 -6.09
N TRP A 92 5.16 17.59 -7.23
CA TRP A 92 5.65 18.96 -7.40
C TRP A 92 4.59 20.00 -7.75
N LEU A 93 3.39 19.60 -8.20
CA LEU A 93 2.24 20.48 -8.47
C LEU A 93 0.96 20.01 -7.76
N LEU A 94 1.08 19.50 -6.54
CA LEU A 94 -0.01 18.87 -5.79
C LEU A 94 -1.37 19.59 -5.84
N PRO A 95 -1.48 20.91 -5.64
CA PRO A 95 -2.80 21.55 -5.67
C PRO A 95 -3.51 21.42 -7.04
N VAL A 96 -2.75 21.53 -8.13
CA VAL A 96 -3.28 21.44 -9.50
C VAL A 96 -3.55 19.97 -9.85
N THR A 97 -2.60 19.10 -9.57
CA THR A 97 -2.73 17.67 -9.91
C THR A 97 -3.82 17.00 -9.08
N SER A 98 -4.00 17.38 -7.81
CA SER A 98 -5.10 16.90 -6.96
C SER A 98 -6.47 17.34 -7.49
N ALA A 99 -6.63 18.60 -7.90
CA ALA A 99 -7.88 19.07 -8.47
C ALA A 99 -8.24 18.35 -9.77
N ILE A 100 -7.25 18.07 -10.62
CA ILE A 100 -7.47 17.28 -11.84
C ILE A 100 -7.84 15.83 -11.48
N ALA A 101 -7.17 15.23 -10.50
CA ALA A 101 -7.44 13.85 -10.08
C ALA A 101 -8.82 13.69 -9.41
N GLU A 102 -9.28 14.69 -8.65
CA GLU A 102 -10.67 14.72 -8.14
C GLU A 102 -11.69 14.73 -9.27
N TRP A 103 -11.39 15.49 -10.32
CA TRP A 103 -12.27 15.57 -11.47
C TRP A 103 -12.18 14.33 -12.36
N ASN A 104 -10.97 13.84 -12.65
CA ASN A 104 -10.74 12.71 -13.55
C ASN A 104 -9.41 12.01 -13.19
N PRO A 105 -9.42 11.01 -12.30
CA PRO A 105 -8.22 10.33 -11.84
C PRO A 105 -7.49 9.58 -12.97
N ASP A 106 -8.22 9.03 -13.96
CA ASP A 106 -7.60 8.31 -15.08
C ASP A 106 -6.89 9.23 -16.08
N LEU A 107 -7.25 10.50 -16.14
CA LEU A 107 -6.59 11.46 -17.01
C LEU A 107 -5.15 11.73 -16.56
N ILE A 108 -4.97 11.88 -15.25
CA ILE A 108 -3.67 12.24 -14.68
C ILE A 108 -2.88 11.02 -14.20
N ALA A 109 -3.57 9.93 -13.87
CA ALA A 109 -2.97 8.69 -13.37
C ALA A 109 -1.92 8.97 -12.28
N SER A 110 -0.71 8.40 -12.42
CA SER A 110 0.39 8.58 -11.46
C SER A 110 0.96 10.01 -11.37
N TRP A 111 0.53 10.95 -12.24
CA TRP A 111 0.95 12.35 -12.17
C TRP A 111 0.25 13.14 -11.05
N GLU A 112 -0.78 12.59 -10.43
CA GLU A 112 -1.32 13.16 -9.19
C GLU A 112 -0.26 13.23 -8.07
N GLY A 113 0.75 12.39 -8.16
CA GLY A 113 1.70 12.14 -7.09
C GLY A 113 1.29 10.94 -6.27
N GLY A 114 2.13 10.55 -5.34
CA GLY A 114 1.89 9.40 -4.48
C GLY A 114 2.47 9.57 -3.09
N SER A 115 2.00 8.77 -2.18
CA SER A 115 2.55 8.67 -0.83
C SER A 115 2.51 7.22 -0.32
N ASN A 116 3.43 6.92 0.61
CA ASN A 116 3.28 5.80 1.51
C ASN A 116 2.54 6.31 2.74
N LEU A 117 1.39 5.73 3.03
CA LEU A 117 0.55 6.08 4.18
C LEU A 117 0.47 4.87 5.12
N THR A 118 0.95 5.03 6.33
CA THR A 118 0.76 4.05 7.41
C THR A 118 -0.38 4.51 8.29
N LEU A 119 -1.40 3.67 8.47
CA LEU A 119 -2.52 3.88 9.37
C LEU A 119 -2.41 2.93 10.57
N VAL A 120 -2.76 3.41 11.76
CA VAL A 120 -2.65 2.67 13.02
C VAL A 120 -3.91 2.86 13.84
N ARG A 121 -4.55 1.77 14.25
CA ARG A 121 -5.73 1.75 15.13
C ARG A 121 -5.33 1.41 16.58
N GLY A 122 -6.05 1.95 17.53
CA GLY A 122 -6.02 1.52 18.94
C GLY A 122 -4.76 1.92 19.73
N THR A 123 -3.76 2.56 19.10
CA THR A 123 -2.55 3.05 19.77
C THR A 123 -2.01 4.32 19.10
N ARG A 124 -1.10 5.01 19.79
CA ARG A 124 -0.49 6.24 19.27
C ARG A 124 0.80 5.96 18.53
N ILE A 125 1.15 6.88 17.64
CA ILE A 125 2.45 6.90 16.95
C ILE A 125 3.38 7.82 17.71
N ASP A 126 4.46 7.25 18.27
CA ASP A 126 5.48 7.97 19.02
C ASP A 126 6.53 8.60 18.11
N GLU A 127 7.00 7.84 17.12
CA GLU A 127 8.07 8.30 16.25
C GLU A 127 7.70 8.12 14.77
N ARG A 128 8.08 9.12 13.96
CA ARG A 128 7.93 9.11 12.50
C ARG A 128 9.25 9.48 11.85
N ARG A 129 9.79 8.57 11.02
CA ARG A 129 11.03 8.79 10.27
C ARG A 129 10.85 8.36 8.82
N SER A 130 11.73 8.80 7.95
CA SER A 130 11.75 8.35 6.56
C SER A 130 13.17 8.29 6.01
N LEU A 131 13.42 7.31 5.15
CA LEU A 131 14.66 7.15 4.39
C LEU A 131 14.39 7.34 2.91
N VAL A 132 15.05 8.30 2.27
CA VAL A 132 15.03 8.43 0.82
C VAL A 132 16.00 7.44 0.22
N LEU A 133 15.47 6.40 -0.41
CA LEU A 133 16.26 5.34 -1.08
C LEU A 133 16.76 5.80 -2.44
N ARG A 134 15.94 6.56 -3.13
CA ARG A 134 16.20 7.05 -4.50
C ARG A 134 15.50 8.38 -4.75
N ARG A 135 16.10 9.22 -5.57
CA ARG A 135 15.51 10.50 -6.01
C ARG A 135 15.05 10.46 -7.48
N LEU A 136 15.77 9.77 -8.34
CA LEU A 136 15.53 9.68 -9.78
C LEU A 136 15.66 8.23 -10.26
N PRO A 137 14.95 7.81 -11.33
CA PRO A 137 13.91 8.55 -12.08
C PRO A 137 12.63 8.76 -11.25
N GLU A 138 12.35 7.90 -10.26
CA GLU A 138 11.24 8.01 -9.32
C GLU A 138 11.77 8.05 -7.88
N ARG A 139 11.18 8.95 -7.09
CA ARG A 139 11.54 9.05 -5.69
C ARG A 139 10.94 7.88 -4.92
N ARG A 140 11.79 7.03 -4.33
CA ARG A 140 11.42 5.92 -3.46
C ARG A 140 11.80 6.24 -2.02
N VAL A 141 10.89 5.96 -1.11
CA VAL A 141 11.04 6.31 0.30
C VAL A 141 10.51 5.18 1.17
N ALA A 142 11.28 4.78 2.18
CA ALA A 142 10.78 3.94 3.26
C ALA A 142 10.26 4.82 4.39
N ALA A 143 9.06 4.53 4.90
CA ALA A 143 8.43 5.23 6.01
C ALA A 143 8.50 4.37 7.28
N PHE A 144 9.21 4.82 8.30
CA PHE A 144 9.33 4.16 9.61
C PHE A 144 8.39 4.79 10.62
N THR A 145 7.63 3.97 11.30
CA THR A 145 6.67 4.36 12.33
C THR A 145 6.92 3.53 13.59
N ARG A 146 7.16 4.15 14.73
CA ARG A 146 7.22 3.47 16.04
C ARG A 146 5.94 3.79 16.81
N LEU A 147 5.33 2.75 17.35
CA LEU A 147 4.14 2.85 18.18
C LEU A 147 4.50 3.01 19.66
N GLU A 148 3.58 3.55 20.44
CA GLU A 148 3.68 3.64 21.91
C GLU A 148 3.93 2.28 22.57
N THR A 149 3.47 1.19 21.96
CA THR A 149 3.72 -0.19 22.41
C THR A 149 5.16 -0.67 22.18
N GLY A 150 5.99 0.11 21.46
CA GLY A 150 7.32 -0.29 21.04
C GLY A 150 7.36 -0.95 19.66
N LEU A 151 6.25 -1.45 19.13
CA LEU A 151 6.20 -2.06 17.80
C LEU A 151 6.64 -1.04 16.73
N CYS A 152 7.55 -1.48 15.87
CA CYS A 152 8.02 -0.72 14.72
C CYS A 152 7.38 -1.22 13.42
N ILE A 153 7.13 -0.30 12.50
CA ILE A 153 6.49 -0.59 11.21
C ILE A 153 7.28 0.15 10.12
N VAL A 154 7.63 -0.56 9.04
CA VAL A 154 8.20 0.06 7.85
C VAL A 154 7.32 -0.19 6.65
N ASN A 155 6.87 0.89 6.03
CA ASN A 155 6.07 0.89 4.80
C ASN A 155 6.95 1.30 3.63
N LEU A 156 7.08 0.42 2.63
CA LEU A 156 7.91 0.59 1.45
C LEU A 156 7.09 0.39 0.17
N HIS A 157 7.33 1.24 -0.82
CA HIS A 157 7.03 0.96 -2.23
C HIS A 157 8.36 0.95 -2.98
N ALA A 158 8.84 -0.25 -3.33
CA ALA A 158 10.11 -0.46 -4.02
C ALA A 158 10.01 -0.13 -5.52
N SER A 159 11.13 -0.10 -6.22
CA SER A 159 11.19 0.14 -7.67
C SER A 159 10.70 -1.08 -8.46
N GLY A 160 10.13 -0.86 -9.66
CA GLY A 160 9.61 -1.96 -10.49
C GLY A 160 10.67 -2.91 -11.10
N PRO A 161 11.83 -2.48 -11.63
CA PRO A 161 12.85 -3.42 -12.12
C PRO A 161 13.49 -4.23 -11.00
N ASN A 162 13.54 -5.58 -11.11
CA ASN A 162 13.99 -6.50 -10.06
C ASN A 162 15.29 -6.08 -9.37
N ALA A 163 16.37 -5.78 -10.13
CA ALA A 163 17.65 -5.37 -9.56
C ALA A 163 17.58 -4.03 -8.78
N LEU A 164 16.63 -3.17 -9.10
CA LEU A 164 16.38 -1.94 -8.34
C LEU A 164 15.52 -2.23 -7.11
N ALA A 165 14.52 -3.11 -7.23
CA ALA A 165 13.69 -3.57 -6.12
C ALA A 165 14.57 -4.20 -5.03
N GLU A 166 15.45 -5.14 -5.39
CA GLU A 166 16.39 -5.78 -4.46
C GLU A 166 17.25 -4.77 -3.69
N ARG A 167 17.80 -3.76 -4.38
CA ARG A 167 18.58 -2.70 -3.74
C ARG A 167 17.75 -1.84 -2.78
N ASP A 168 16.53 -1.47 -3.19
CA ASP A 168 15.63 -0.66 -2.37
C ASP A 168 15.21 -1.46 -1.12
N ILE A 169 14.85 -2.74 -1.29
CA ILE A 169 14.48 -3.66 -0.21
C ILE A 169 15.65 -3.85 0.76
N ALA A 170 16.83 -4.20 0.27
CA ALA A 170 18.01 -4.42 1.12
C ALA A 170 18.41 -3.16 1.91
N ALA A 171 18.36 -1.98 1.28
CA ALA A 171 18.69 -0.73 1.95
C ALA A 171 17.62 -0.36 3.00
N ALA A 172 16.35 -0.50 2.66
CA ALA A 172 15.24 -0.23 3.58
C ALA A 172 15.23 -1.20 4.76
N ALA A 173 15.47 -2.50 4.53
CA ALA A 173 15.49 -3.51 5.58
C ALA A 173 16.65 -3.28 6.58
N ARG A 174 17.87 -3.02 6.11
CA ARG A 174 18.99 -2.67 7.00
C ARG A 174 18.68 -1.44 7.85
N TRP A 175 18.20 -0.37 7.24
CA TRP A 175 17.81 0.84 7.96
C TRP A 175 16.66 0.59 8.94
N ALA A 176 15.69 -0.27 8.58
CA ALA A 176 14.58 -0.66 9.45
C ALA A 176 15.09 -1.35 10.73
N ILE A 177 16.03 -2.33 10.57
CA ILE A 177 16.64 -3.05 11.69
C ILE A 177 17.44 -2.10 12.60
N GLU A 178 18.28 -1.25 12.02
CA GLU A 178 19.03 -0.23 12.78
C GLU A 178 18.10 0.71 13.55
N SER A 179 16.99 1.10 12.93
CA SER A 179 16.00 2.00 13.54
C SER A 179 15.14 1.34 14.62
N ALA A 180 14.78 0.06 14.43
CA ALA A 180 13.99 -0.71 15.38
C ALA A 180 14.84 -1.21 16.56
N ALA A 181 16.14 -1.37 16.37
CA ALA A 181 17.04 -2.03 17.33
C ALA A 181 16.53 -3.42 17.74
N ASP A 182 16.31 -3.65 19.03
CA ASP A 182 15.84 -4.95 19.56
C ASP A 182 14.30 -5.02 19.69
N THR A 183 13.57 -4.03 19.18
CA THR A 183 12.11 -4.02 19.25
C THR A 183 11.47 -4.78 18.09
N PRO A 184 10.27 -5.35 18.27
CA PRO A 184 9.53 -6.01 17.20
C PRO A 184 9.30 -5.10 15.99
N LEU A 185 9.36 -5.67 14.79
CA LEU A 185 9.26 -4.95 13.54
C LEU A 185 8.35 -5.67 12.54
N ILE A 186 7.42 -4.93 11.93
CA ILE A 186 6.70 -5.33 10.71
C ILE A 186 7.30 -4.52 9.55
N PHE A 187 7.80 -5.21 8.55
CA PHE A 187 8.38 -4.64 7.33
C PHE A 187 7.55 -5.09 6.13
N GLY A 188 7.03 -4.16 5.33
CA GLY A 188 6.22 -4.56 4.20
C GLY A 188 5.83 -3.41 3.28
N GLY A 189 4.93 -3.74 2.36
CA GLY A 189 4.45 -2.86 1.31
C GLY A 189 4.47 -3.54 -0.04
N ASP A 190 4.39 -2.73 -1.08
CA ASP A 190 4.62 -3.16 -2.45
C ASP A 190 6.14 -3.22 -2.71
N LEU A 191 6.68 -4.44 -2.65
CA LEU A 191 8.10 -4.67 -2.88
C LEU A 191 8.43 -4.88 -4.37
N ASN A 192 7.43 -4.92 -5.25
CA ASN A 192 7.57 -5.10 -6.70
C ASN A 192 8.40 -6.34 -7.10
N LEU A 193 8.43 -7.36 -6.25
CA LEU A 193 9.27 -8.54 -6.42
C LEU A 193 8.60 -9.74 -5.77
N ARG A 194 8.47 -10.85 -6.48
CA ARG A 194 7.97 -12.09 -5.90
C ARG A 194 9.08 -12.83 -5.17
N SER A 195 8.71 -13.58 -4.13
CA SER A 195 9.68 -14.36 -3.36
C SER A 195 10.37 -15.46 -4.18
N GLU A 196 9.68 -16.02 -5.16
CA GLU A 196 10.23 -17.02 -6.08
C GLU A 196 11.18 -16.45 -7.15
N ASP A 197 11.15 -15.13 -7.39
CA ASP A 197 11.94 -14.48 -8.44
C ASP A 197 13.29 -13.93 -7.93
N SER A 198 13.56 -14.01 -6.61
CA SER A 198 14.78 -13.45 -6.04
C SER A 198 15.18 -14.10 -4.71
N SER A 199 16.48 -14.32 -4.54
CA SER A 199 17.08 -14.79 -3.29
C SER A 199 17.14 -13.73 -2.18
N ILE A 200 16.71 -12.49 -2.43
CA ILE A 200 16.72 -11.43 -1.43
C ILE A 200 15.89 -11.81 -0.20
N PHE A 201 14.76 -12.51 -0.38
CA PHE A 201 13.91 -12.94 0.74
C PHE A 201 14.61 -13.98 1.63
N ASP A 202 15.39 -14.89 1.06
CA ASP A 202 16.24 -15.82 1.82
C ASP A 202 17.34 -15.07 2.58
N GLU A 203 17.87 -13.99 2.02
CA GLU A 203 18.85 -13.13 2.70
C GLU A 203 18.21 -12.35 3.84
N LEU A 204 17.02 -11.78 3.63
CA LEU A 204 16.25 -11.09 4.67
C LEU A 204 15.95 -12.00 5.86
N GLU A 205 15.52 -13.23 5.59
CA GLU A 205 15.24 -14.22 6.64
C GLU A 205 16.52 -14.62 7.39
N ARG A 206 17.56 -15.05 6.67
CA ARG A 206 18.80 -15.55 7.29
C ARG A 206 19.59 -14.48 8.01
N SER A 207 19.67 -13.26 7.48
CA SER A 207 20.56 -12.21 7.99
C SER A 207 19.86 -11.20 8.89
N LEU A 208 18.54 -11.02 8.72
CA LEU A 208 17.78 -9.99 9.42
C LEU A 208 16.55 -10.54 10.18
N ALA A 209 16.31 -11.85 10.08
CA ALA A 209 15.14 -12.53 10.65
C ALA A 209 13.79 -11.90 10.21
N LEU A 210 13.73 -11.36 9.01
CA LEU A 210 12.51 -10.80 8.40
C LEU A 210 11.83 -11.86 7.53
N ALA A 211 10.75 -12.47 8.03
CA ALA A 211 10.02 -13.56 7.38
C ALA A 211 8.56 -13.62 7.91
N PRO A 212 7.67 -14.44 7.32
CA PRO A 212 7.79 -15.01 5.97
C PRO A 212 7.35 -14.02 4.88
N PRO A 213 7.80 -14.16 3.63
CA PRO A 213 7.24 -13.42 2.51
C PRO A 213 5.83 -13.92 2.15
N THR A 214 5.07 -13.10 1.42
CA THR A 214 3.74 -13.48 0.92
C THR A 214 3.90 -14.37 -0.33
N PRO A 215 3.39 -15.61 -0.34
CA PRO A 215 3.53 -16.48 -1.50
C PRO A 215 2.85 -15.93 -2.76
N GLY A 216 3.54 -15.95 -3.90
CA GLY A 216 3.00 -15.59 -5.22
C GLY A 216 2.64 -14.10 -5.41
N ALA A 217 2.93 -13.25 -4.42
CA ALA A 217 2.63 -11.82 -4.46
C ALA A 217 3.89 -10.96 -4.65
N ILE A 218 3.71 -9.71 -5.05
CA ILE A 218 4.73 -8.66 -5.02
C ILE A 218 4.56 -7.71 -3.82
N ASP A 219 3.41 -7.80 -3.16
CA ASP A 219 3.09 -7.12 -1.90
C ASP A 219 3.40 -8.05 -0.73
N HIS A 220 4.16 -7.60 0.25
CA HIS A 220 4.64 -8.44 1.34
C HIS A 220 4.42 -7.83 2.71
N LEU A 221 4.25 -8.72 3.71
CA LEU A 221 4.29 -8.41 5.13
C LEU A 221 5.26 -9.39 5.79
N LEU A 222 6.43 -8.90 6.19
CA LEU A 222 7.44 -9.67 6.92
C LEU A 222 7.51 -9.16 8.35
N ALA A 223 7.85 -10.03 9.28
CA ALA A 223 8.01 -9.65 10.68
C ALA A 223 9.36 -10.11 11.24
N ARG A 224 9.85 -9.39 12.25
CA ARG A 224 10.99 -9.74 13.09
C ARG A 224 10.62 -9.57 14.55
N GLY A 225 10.99 -10.55 15.38
CA GLY A 225 10.70 -10.53 16.81
C GLY A 225 9.21 -10.71 17.14
N LEU A 226 8.43 -11.27 16.22
CA LEU A 226 7.03 -11.64 16.36
C LEU A 226 6.84 -13.03 15.78
N ASP A 227 5.98 -13.83 16.43
CA ASP A 227 5.54 -15.11 15.88
C ASP A 227 4.46 -14.91 14.81
N VAL A 228 4.36 -15.86 13.88
CA VAL A 228 3.36 -15.84 12.82
C VAL A 228 2.09 -16.53 13.30
N GLY A 229 1.06 -15.76 13.61
CA GLY A 229 -0.27 -16.27 13.94
C GLY A 229 -1.04 -16.70 12.69
N GLU A 230 -1.14 -15.80 11.70
CA GLU A 230 -1.68 -16.12 10.36
C GLU A 230 -0.67 -15.66 9.31
N ARG A 231 -0.30 -16.60 8.43
CA ARG A 231 0.67 -16.30 7.36
C ARG A 231 0.16 -15.21 6.42
N PRO A 232 1.06 -14.36 5.89
CA PRO A 232 0.69 -13.38 4.87
C PRO A 232 0.00 -14.04 3.69
N ARG A 233 -1.15 -13.53 3.31
CA ARG A 233 -1.94 -13.99 2.16
C ARG A 233 -2.58 -12.83 1.41
N SER A 234 -2.67 -12.94 0.10
CA SER A 234 -3.47 -12.04 -0.71
C SER A 234 -4.97 -12.27 -0.46
N LEU A 235 -5.73 -11.19 -0.37
CA LEU A 235 -7.18 -11.24 -0.31
C LEU A 235 -7.75 -11.59 -1.70
N ALA A 236 -8.91 -12.23 -1.71
CA ALA A 236 -9.59 -12.60 -2.96
C ALA A 236 -10.04 -11.35 -3.73
N PRO A 237 -10.16 -11.42 -5.06
CA PRO A 237 -10.59 -10.28 -5.87
C PRO A 237 -11.91 -9.65 -5.41
N GLU A 238 -12.85 -10.46 -4.95
CA GLU A 238 -14.18 -10.05 -4.49
C GLU A 238 -14.11 -9.24 -3.18
N GLU A 239 -13.08 -9.46 -2.36
CA GLU A 239 -12.88 -8.72 -1.10
C GLU A 239 -12.51 -7.25 -1.34
N ARG A 240 -12.05 -6.88 -2.54
CA ARG A 240 -11.73 -5.51 -2.94
C ARG A 240 -12.71 -4.94 -3.99
N GLU A 241 -13.89 -5.52 -4.10
CA GLU A 241 -14.97 -5.02 -4.94
C GLU A 241 -16.03 -4.29 -4.11
N VAL A 242 -16.56 -3.23 -4.69
CA VAL A 242 -17.71 -2.48 -4.16
C VAL A 242 -18.81 -2.47 -5.18
N GLU A 243 -20.07 -2.49 -4.74
CA GLU A 243 -21.22 -2.41 -5.64
C GLU A 243 -21.59 -0.96 -5.94
N ILE A 244 -21.66 -0.61 -7.21
CA ILE A 244 -22.15 0.70 -7.69
C ILE A 244 -23.19 0.46 -8.78
N GLY A 245 -24.44 0.83 -8.50
CA GLY A 245 -25.53 0.71 -9.46
C GLY A 245 -25.81 -0.73 -9.93
N GLY A 246 -25.63 -1.71 -9.07
CA GLY A 246 -25.85 -3.13 -9.37
C GLY A 246 -24.70 -3.83 -10.11
N LEU A 247 -23.56 -3.17 -10.25
CA LEU A 247 -22.34 -3.72 -10.87
C LEU A 247 -21.15 -3.65 -9.90
N ALA A 248 -20.24 -4.60 -10.01
CA ALA A 248 -19.04 -4.63 -9.22
C ALA A 248 -17.98 -3.65 -9.77
N VAL A 249 -17.37 -2.87 -8.90
CA VAL A 249 -16.21 -2.03 -9.18
C VAL A 249 -15.03 -2.59 -8.39
N ARG A 250 -14.04 -3.17 -9.08
CA ARG A 250 -12.84 -3.70 -8.45
C ARG A 250 -11.83 -2.59 -8.23
N LEU A 251 -11.49 -2.34 -6.96
CA LEU A 251 -10.55 -1.29 -6.57
C LEU A 251 -9.11 -1.79 -6.71
N SER A 252 -8.22 -0.94 -7.24
CA SER A 252 -6.80 -1.19 -7.44
C SER A 252 -6.49 -2.35 -8.40
N ASP A 253 -5.29 -2.38 -8.96
CA ASP A 253 -4.71 -3.51 -9.70
C ASP A 253 -3.97 -4.50 -8.78
N HIS A 254 -3.70 -4.10 -7.53
CA HIS A 254 -3.07 -4.94 -6.51
C HIS A 254 -4.11 -5.57 -5.57
N PRO A 255 -4.00 -6.89 -5.28
CA PRO A 255 -4.73 -7.48 -4.18
C PRO A 255 -4.14 -7.02 -2.84
N PRO A 256 -4.96 -6.66 -1.84
CA PRO A 256 -4.47 -6.44 -0.49
C PRO A 256 -3.83 -7.71 0.07
N VAL A 257 -2.85 -7.56 0.94
CA VAL A 257 -2.25 -8.68 1.69
C VAL A 257 -2.53 -8.48 3.18
N ALA A 258 -2.97 -9.53 3.84
CA ALA A 258 -3.24 -9.54 5.28
C ALA A 258 -2.41 -10.62 5.99
N ALA A 259 -2.01 -10.34 7.23
CA ALA A 259 -1.30 -11.26 8.11
C ALA A 259 -1.66 -10.98 9.57
N THR A 260 -1.47 -11.97 10.45
CA THR A 260 -1.54 -11.78 11.91
C THR A 260 -0.22 -12.19 12.53
N PHE A 261 0.37 -11.31 13.31
CA PHE A 261 1.61 -11.54 14.07
C PHE A 261 1.31 -11.52 15.57
N ILE A 262 2.06 -12.30 16.37
CA ILE A 262 1.87 -12.48 17.80
C ILE A 262 3.16 -12.09 18.51
N ASP A 263 3.04 -11.20 19.51
CA ASP A 263 4.11 -10.83 20.43
C ASP A 263 4.06 -11.72 21.66
#